data_f6904412e7a640c2fa03de29a40b1a4c
#
_entry.id   f6904412e7a640c2fa03de29a40b1a4c
#
_cell.length_a   1.000
_cell.length_b   1.000
_cell.length_c   1.000
_cell.angle_alpha   90.00
_cell.angle_beta   90.00
_cell.angle_gamma   90.00
#
_symmetry.space_group_name_H-M   'P 1'
#
loop_
_entity.id
_entity.type
_entity.pdbx_description
1 polymer ?
#
loop_
_entity_poly.entity_id
_entity_poly.type
_entity_poly.pdbx_seq_one_letter_code
_entity_poly.pdbx_strand_id
1 'polypeptide(L)'
;LNDFDRWPADIDGEGSGFLMAMARTITFGRNGMVLVEASPGFEIDDPRWEDNKSSLHQGPPATGIVSLYNQGDRRRWYWQCPSCQESFEPHRSLLRWGNSEDIKTAAESAHLACPHCGHIIVEEGDRFGEGKFELNKKGRWLRDGQKWLPDGSIVGEGVVSDSASFWLFGIAAAFSDWKSLVTKYLNAEKDFAATADTTSMQGVLTTGFGEVFCSKSALSSRLPEDLKARAKDGGERVV
;
A
#
# COMPACT_ATOMS: atom_id res chain seq x y z
N LEU A 1 -8.93 -18.47 -1.23
CA LEU A 1 -9.24 -17.91 0.09
C LEU A 1 -9.49 -16.42 -0.08
N ASN A 2 -10.72 -16.03 0.09
CA ASN A 2 -11.16 -14.64 -0.03
C ASN A 2 -11.17 -14.00 1.36
N ASP A 3 -10.72 -12.72 1.44
CA ASP A 3 -10.69 -11.94 2.70
C ASP A 3 -9.94 -12.63 3.85
N PHE A 4 -8.77 -13.17 3.52
CA PHE A 4 -7.99 -14.08 4.37
C PHE A 4 -7.70 -13.50 5.77
N ASP A 5 -7.45 -12.20 5.88
CA ASP A 5 -7.14 -11.56 7.18
C ASP A 5 -8.37 -11.50 8.13
N ARG A 6 -9.56 -11.90 7.67
CA ARG A 6 -10.77 -12.07 8.49
C ARG A 6 -10.98 -13.50 9.00
N TRP A 7 -10.16 -14.45 8.53
CA TRP A 7 -10.23 -15.82 8.95
C TRP A 7 -9.59 -16.01 10.34
N PRO A 8 -10.02 -17.01 11.12
CA PRO A 8 -9.32 -17.40 12.34
C PRO A 8 -7.86 -17.75 12.03
N ALA A 9 -6.94 -17.37 12.93
CA ALA A 9 -5.53 -17.72 12.81
C ALA A 9 -5.29 -19.23 12.86
N ASP A 10 -6.16 -19.94 13.57
CA ASP A 10 -6.18 -21.39 13.68
C ASP A 10 -7.62 -21.89 13.49
N ILE A 11 -7.79 -22.93 12.70
CA ILE A 11 -9.09 -23.56 12.42
C ILE A 11 -9.10 -24.93 13.10
N ASP A 12 -9.83 -25.02 14.18
CA ASP A 12 -10.07 -26.27 14.94
C ASP A 12 -8.78 -27.03 15.36
N GLY A 13 -7.68 -26.34 15.58
CA GLY A 13 -6.39 -26.91 15.95
C GLY A 13 -5.59 -27.50 14.77
N GLU A 14 -6.08 -27.33 13.53
CA GLU A 14 -5.41 -27.84 12.32
C GLU A 14 -4.47 -26.79 11.65
N GLY A 15 -4.36 -25.59 12.22
CA GLY A 15 -3.55 -24.49 11.70
C GLY A 15 -4.32 -23.48 10.85
N SER A 16 -3.59 -22.63 10.12
CA SER A 16 -4.22 -21.60 9.32
C SER A 16 -4.93 -22.16 8.09
N GLY A 17 -6.02 -21.48 7.66
CA GLY A 17 -6.73 -21.83 6.44
C GLY A 17 -5.85 -21.91 5.19
N PHE A 18 -4.76 -21.14 5.16
CA PHE A 18 -3.77 -21.20 4.07
C PHE A 18 -3.02 -22.55 4.06
N LEU A 19 -2.49 -23.00 5.21
CA LEU A 19 -1.78 -24.28 5.32
C LEU A 19 -2.70 -25.45 4.99
N MET A 20 -3.95 -25.40 5.46
CA MET A 20 -4.94 -26.42 5.14
C MET A 20 -5.25 -26.47 3.63
N ALA A 21 -5.40 -25.32 2.98
CA ALA A 21 -5.62 -25.26 1.52
C ALA A 21 -4.41 -25.80 0.76
N MET A 22 -3.20 -25.42 1.15
CA MET A 22 -1.96 -25.95 0.56
C MET A 22 -1.86 -27.45 0.68
N ALA A 23 -2.13 -28.03 1.85
CA ALA A 23 -2.14 -29.49 2.07
C ALA A 23 -3.12 -30.21 1.13
N ARG A 24 -4.28 -29.63 0.87
CA ARG A 24 -5.31 -30.22 -0.01
C ARG A 24 -4.96 -30.15 -1.49
N THR A 25 -4.05 -29.26 -1.90
CA THR A 25 -3.61 -29.15 -3.29
C THR A 25 -2.43 -30.07 -3.64
N ILE A 26 -1.80 -30.72 -2.67
CA ILE A 26 -0.62 -31.58 -2.87
C ILE A 26 -0.90 -32.70 -3.87
N THR A 27 -2.09 -33.31 -3.85
CA THR A 27 -2.46 -34.40 -4.77
C THR A 27 -2.55 -33.98 -6.22
N PHE A 28 -2.68 -32.68 -6.50
CA PHE A 28 -2.75 -32.12 -7.86
C PHE A 28 -1.37 -31.79 -8.41
N GLY A 29 -0.31 -31.88 -7.61
CA GLY A 29 1.07 -31.59 -8.00
C GLY A 29 1.18 -30.19 -8.63
N ARG A 30 1.74 -30.12 -9.85
CA ARG A 30 1.92 -28.83 -10.57
C ARG A 30 0.62 -28.15 -11.03
N ASN A 31 -0.50 -28.87 -10.99
CA ASN A 31 -1.81 -28.34 -11.38
C ASN A 31 -2.56 -27.78 -10.16
N GLY A 32 -2.04 -27.98 -8.95
CA GLY A 32 -2.60 -27.40 -7.72
C GLY A 32 -2.24 -25.92 -7.62
N MET A 33 -3.22 -25.06 -7.28
CA MET A 33 -3.01 -23.65 -7.01
C MET A 33 -3.86 -23.22 -5.82
N VAL A 34 -3.28 -22.43 -4.95
CA VAL A 34 -4.01 -21.73 -3.88
C VAL A 34 -3.92 -20.24 -4.14
N LEU A 35 -5.06 -19.60 -4.35
CA LEU A 35 -5.18 -18.15 -4.44
C LEU A 35 -5.68 -17.62 -3.09
N VAL A 36 -4.97 -16.63 -2.57
CA VAL A 36 -5.31 -15.94 -1.32
C VAL A 36 -5.37 -14.46 -1.59
N GLU A 37 -6.43 -13.81 -1.15
CA GLU A 37 -6.55 -12.36 -1.24
C GLU A 37 -7.16 -11.79 0.04
N ALA A 38 -6.76 -10.59 0.41
CA ALA A 38 -7.34 -9.78 1.47
C ALA A 38 -6.86 -8.32 1.37
N SER A 39 -7.60 -7.41 1.98
CA SER A 39 -7.06 -6.13 2.41
C SER A 39 -6.19 -6.36 3.66
N PRO A 40 -5.08 -5.61 3.86
CA PRO A 40 -4.25 -5.75 5.06
C PRO A 40 -5.07 -5.50 6.33
N GLY A 41 -5.36 -6.55 7.09
CA GLY A 41 -6.25 -6.49 8.26
C GLY A 41 -5.52 -6.34 9.59
N PHE A 42 -4.21 -6.60 9.60
CA PHE A 42 -3.38 -6.56 10.80
C PHE A 42 -2.48 -5.32 10.80
N GLU A 43 -2.22 -4.78 11.99
CA GLU A 43 -1.28 -3.67 12.18
C GLU A 43 0.17 -4.13 11.99
N ILE A 44 1.08 -3.17 11.86
CA ILE A 44 2.52 -3.43 11.80
C ILE A 44 2.99 -3.98 13.14
N ASP A 45 3.71 -5.10 13.12
CA ASP A 45 4.24 -5.77 14.33
C ASP A 45 5.32 -4.93 15.04
N ASP A 46 6.17 -4.24 14.28
CA ASP A 46 7.15 -3.28 14.82
C ASP A 46 6.87 -1.87 14.29
N PRO A 47 6.32 -0.98 15.11
CA PRO A 47 6.00 0.39 14.70
C PRO A 47 7.24 1.25 14.37
N ARG A 48 8.46 0.76 14.65
CA ARG A 48 9.72 1.42 14.29
C ARG A 48 10.24 0.96 12.94
N TRP A 49 9.50 0.07 12.28
CA TRP A 49 9.90 -0.39 10.95
C TRP A 49 10.00 0.78 9.97
N GLU A 50 11.07 0.79 9.22
CA GLU A 50 11.32 1.72 8.12
C GLU A 50 11.45 0.95 6.81
N ASP A 51 11.07 1.59 5.71
CA ASP A 51 11.18 0.98 4.38
C ASP A 51 12.61 0.51 4.10
N ASN A 52 12.71 -0.74 3.66
CA ASN A 52 13.99 -1.33 3.32
C ASN A 52 14.50 -0.75 1.99
N LYS A 53 15.58 0.03 2.04
CA LYS A 53 16.17 0.66 0.85
C LYS A 53 16.71 -0.34 -0.20
N SER A 54 17.04 -1.56 0.22
CA SER A 54 17.51 -2.62 -0.68
C SER A 54 16.40 -3.50 -1.24
N SER A 55 15.17 -3.39 -0.72
CA SER A 55 14.00 -4.16 -1.12
C SER A 55 12.77 -3.25 -1.07
N LEU A 56 12.60 -2.45 -2.11
CA LEU A 56 11.57 -1.40 -2.17
C LEU A 56 10.15 -1.93 -2.14
N HIS A 57 9.94 -3.19 -2.54
CA HIS A 57 8.62 -3.81 -2.56
C HIS A 57 8.32 -4.59 -1.27
N GLN A 58 9.28 -4.74 -0.37
CA GLN A 58 9.03 -5.42 0.90
C GLN A 58 7.96 -4.65 1.69
N GLY A 59 6.89 -5.35 2.06
CA GLY A 59 5.89 -4.80 2.97
C GLY A 59 6.39 -4.80 4.41
N PRO A 60 5.76 -4.00 5.29
CA PRO A 60 6.11 -3.98 6.71
C PRO A 60 5.92 -5.36 7.35
N PRO A 61 6.60 -5.64 8.49
CA PRO A 61 6.34 -6.85 9.26
C PRO A 61 4.93 -6.79 9.84
N ALA A 62 4.06 -7.63 9.32
CA ALA A 62 2.71 -7.83 9.80
C ALA A 62 2.28 -9.27 9.51
N THR A 63 1.35 -9.80 10.28
CA THR A 63 0.78 -11.12 10.06
C THR A 63 -0.20 -11.13 8.88
N GLY A 64 -0.82 -12.27 8.61
CA GLY A 64 -1.85 -12.39 7.58
C GLY A 64 -1.33 -12.26 6.15
N ILE A 65 -2.10 -11.55 5.32
CA ILE A 65 -1.82 -11.42 3.87
C ILE A 65 -0.48 -10.74 3.60
N VAL A 66 -0.05 -9.80 4.44
CA VAL A 66 1.23 -9.10 4.28
C VAL A 66 2.41 -10.05 4.50
N SER A 67 2.30 -10.97 5.47
CA SER A 67 3.31 -12.02 5.66
C SER A 67 3.41 -12.92 4.44
N LEU A 68 2.29 -13.35 3.86
CA LEU A 68 2.26 -14.16 2.65
C LEU A 68 2.82 -13.40 1.45
N TYR A 69 2.49 -12.11 1.31
CA TYR A 69 3.05 -11.25 0.28
C TYR A 69 4.58 -11.17 0.38
N ASN A 70 5.14 -10.97 1.58
CA ASN A 70 6.58 -10.87 1.81
C ASN A 70 7.35 -12.17 1.51
N GLN A 71 6.69 -13.32 1.59
CA GLN A 71 7.26 -14.63 1.25
C GLN A 71 7.32 -14.90 -0.26
N GLY A 72 6.53 -14.18 -1.06
CA GLY A 72 6.48 -14.31 -2.50
C GLY A 72 7.49 -13.43 -3.25
N ASP A 73 7.28 -13.27 -4.54
CA ASP A 73 8.14 -12.46 -5.41
C ASP A 73 7.84 -10.96 -5.38
N ARG A 74 6.96 -10.52 -4.51
CA ARG A 74 6.63 -9.14 -4.13
C ARG A 74 6.43 -8.21 -5.31
N ARG A 75 5.39 -8.47 -6.10
CA ARG A 75 5.03 -7.62 -7.25
C ARG A 75 4.26 -6.40 -6.80
N ARG A 76 4.65 -5.24 -7.37
CA ARG A 76 3.97 -3.96 -7.26
C ARG A 76 3.52 -3.49 -8.63
N TRP A 77 2.43 -2.71 -8.67
CA TRP A 77 1.87 -2.17 -9.90
C TRP A 77 2.46 -0.83 -10.24
N TYR A 78 2.96 -0.67 -11.46
CA TYR A 78 3.62 0.55 -11.91
C TYR A 78 2.93 1.16 -13.12
N TRP A 79 2.92 2.48 -13.15
CA TRP A 79 2.58 3.30 -14.31
C TRP A 79 3.81 4.00 -14.83
N GLN A 80 3.81 4.35 -16.15
CA GLN A 80 4.73 5.35 -16.70
C GLN A 80 4.05 6.70 -16.76
N CYS A 81 4.78 7.75 -16.34
CA CYS A 81 4.31 9.12 -16.43
C CYS A 81 4.11 9.52 -17.90
N PRO A 82 2.96 10.08 -18.29
CA PRO A 82 2.72 10.52 -19.66
C PRO A 82 3.72 11.58 -20.15
N SER A 83 4.23 12.40 -19.24
CA SER A 83 5.13 13.50 -19.55
C SER A 83 6.61 13.09 -19.60
N CYS A 84 7.14 12.50 -18.53
CA CYS A 84 8.57 12.18 -18.45
C CYS A 84 8.92 10.71 -18.72
N GLN A 85 7.94 9.85 -18.92
CA GLN A 85 8.07 8.41 -19.15
C GLN A 85 8.74 7.61 -18.00
N GLU A 86 9.13 8.26 -16.90
CA GLU A 86 9.62 7.57 -15.71
C GLU A 86 8.50 6.74 -15.08
N SER A 87 8.85 5.55 -14.60
CA SER A 87 7.89 4.66 -13.94
C SER A 87 7.76 4.97 -12.46
N PHE A 88 6.55 4.87 -11.96
CA PHE A 88 6.25 5.07 -10.54
C PHE A 88 5.10 4.18 -10.08
N GLU A 89 5.07 3.86 -8.81
CA GLU A 89 3.95 3.17 -8.17
C GLU A 89 2.87 4.20 -7.79
N PRO A 90 1.62 4.04 -8.24
CA PRO A 90 0.52 4.93 -7.87
C PRO A 90 0.13 4.71 -6.40
N HIS A 91 0.66 5.54 -5.52
CA HIS A 91 0.50 5.46 -4.07
C HIS A 91 -0.23 6.68 -3.51
N ARG A 92 -0.91 6.53 -2.37
CA ARG A 92 -1.64 7.63 -1.69
C ARG A 92 -0.77 8.85 -1.43
N SER A 93 0.52 8.67 -1.15
CA SER A 93 1.44 9.79 -0.93
C SER A 93 1.60 10.72 -2.13
N LEU A 94 1.20 10.29 -3.32
CA LEU A 94 1.21 11.08 -4.56
C LEU A 94 -0.13 11.77 -4.83
N LEU A 95 -1.19 11.38 -4.13
CA LEU A 95 -2.52 11.98 -4.28
C LEU A 95 -2.52 13.38 -3.66
N ARG A 96 -3.08 14.33 -4.40
CA ARG A 96 -3.19 15.73 -4.02
C ARG A 96 -4.63 16.19 -4.20
N TRP A 97 -5.05 17.15 -3.38
CA TRP A 97 -6.34 17.82 -3.46
C TRP A 97 -6.24 19.24 -2.97
N GLY A 98 -7.22 20.07 -3.28
CA GLY A 98 -7.28 21.48 -2.89
C GLY A 98 -7.49 21.65 -1.37
N ASN A 99 -6.96 22.72 -0.83
CA ASN A 99 -7.19 23.12 0.55
C ASN A 99 -8.54 23.86 0.66
N SER A 100 -9.63 23.11 0.89
CA SER A 100 -10.97 23.62 1.12
C SER A 100 -11.54 23.03 2.40
N GLU A 101 -12.25 23.87 3.19
CA GLU A 101 -12.99 23.38 4.37
C GLU A 101 -14.16 22.48 3.98
N ASP A 102 -14.73 22.68 2.79
CA ASP A 102 -15.72 21.79 2.24
C ASP A 102 -15.06 20.55 1.61
N ILE A 103 -15.30 19.40 2.26
CA ILE A 103 -14.73 18.10 1.87
C ILE A 103 -15.09 17.74 0.41
N LYS A 104 -16.30 18.07 -0.03
CA LYS A 104 -16.75 17.77 -1.40
C LYS A 104 -15.92 18.56 -2.41
N THR A 105 -15.75 19.84 -2.19
CA THR A 105 -14.93 20.71 -3.04
C THR A 105 -13.47 20.28 -3.06
N ALA A 106 -12.90 19.93 -1.88
CA ALA A 106 -11.55 19.40 -1.80
C ALA A 106 -11.40 18.11 -2.63
N ALA A 107 -12.31 17.16 -2.45
CA ALA A 107 -12.27 15.86 -3.12
C ALA A 107 -12.47 15.96 -4.65
N GLU A 108 -13.25 16.93 -5.13
CA GLU A 108 -13.46 17.18 -6.58
C GLU A 108 -12.18 17.62 -7.30
N SER A 109 -11.21 18.15 -6.57
CA SER A 109 -9.90 18.57 -7.11
C SER A 109 -8.84 17.46 -7.05
N ALA A 110 -9.21 16.24 -6.64
CA ALA A 110 -8.27 15.14 -6.46
C ALA A 110 -7.52 14.80 -7.75
N HIS A 111 -6.20 14.74 -7.67
CA HIS A 111 -5.31 14.39 -8.77
C HIS A 111 -4.03 13.74 -8.25
N LEU A 112 -3.30 13.03 -9.10
CA LEU A 112 -1.97 12.55 -8.78
C LEU A 112 -0.91 13.51 -9.32
N ALA A 113 0.19 13.64 -8.57
CA ALA A 113 1.39 14.32 -9.05
C ALA A 113 2.50 13.29 -9.30
N CYS A 114 3.07 13.30 -10.50
CA CYS A 114 4.22 12.45 -10.81
C CYS A 114 5.38 12.75 -9.85
N PRO A 115 5.98 11.74 -9.19
CA PRO A 115 7.07 11.98 -8.23
C PRO A 115 8.37 12.47 -8.89
N HIS A 116 8.52 12.29 -10.21
CA HIS A 116 9.74 12.65 -10.94
C HIS A 116 9.69 14.04 -11.55
N CYS A 117 8.56 14.43 -12.16
CA CYS A 117 8.46 15.71 -12.88
C CYS A 117 7.31 16.60 -12.42
N GLY A 118 6.50 16.19 -11.48
CA GLY A 118 5.36 16.95 -10.98
C GLY A 118 4.17 17.03 -11.94
N HIS A 119 4.19 16.30 -13.07
CA HIS A 119 3.05 16.27 -14.01
C HIS A 119 1.78 15.86 -13.31
N ILE A 120 0.70 16.63 -13.54
CA ILE A 120 -0.61 16.40 -12.94
C ILE A 120 -1.37 15.37 -13.78
N ILE A 121 -1.77 14.29 -13.14
CA ILE A 121 -2.57 13.22 -13.73
C ILE A 121 -3.98 13.30 -13.10
N VAL A 122 -4.99 13.53 -13.92
CA VAL A 122 -6.39 13.53 -13.49
C VAL A 122 -7.01 12.15 -13.73
N GLU A 123 -7.97 11.75 -12.90
CA GLU A 123 -8.49 10.38 -12.92
C GLU A 123 -9.15 10.00 -14.24
N GLU A 124 -9.99 10.88 -14.78
CA GLU A 124 -10.72 10.66 -16.03
C GLU A 124 -9.84 10.90 -17.28
N GLY A 125 -8.63 11.39 -17.08
CA GLY A 125 -7.75 11.85 -18.15
C GLY A 125 -7.98 13.30 -18.53
N ASP A 126 -6.98 13.87 -19.15
CA ASP A 126 -7.05 15.19 -19.77
C ASP A 126 -7.30 15.06 -21.27
N ARG A 127 -7.14 16.20 -21.99
CA ARG A 127 -7.18 16.24 -23.47
C ARG A 127 -6.19 15.30 -24.18
N PHE A 128 -5.23 14.74 -23.46
CA PHE A 128 -4.25 13.76 -23.95
C PHE A 128 -4.70 12.32 -23.73
N GLY A 129 -5.84 12.09 -23.08
CA GLY A 129 -6.45 10.78 -22.90
C GLY A 129 -5.71 9.86 -21.93
N GLU A 130 -4.91 10.40 -21.01
CA GLU A 130 -4.03 9.62 -20.13
C GLU A 130 -4.45 9.68 -18.66
N GLY A 131 -5.70 9.31 -18.41
CA GLY A 131 -6.20 9.12 -17.06
C GLY A 131 -5.91 7.73 -16.51
N LYS A 132 -6.41 7.47 -15.31
CA LYS A 132 -6.25 6.21 -14.56
C LYS A 132 -6.52 4.96 -15.41
N PHE A 133 -7.60 4.98 -16.21
CA PHE A 133 -7.98 3.84 -17.02
C PHE A 133 -6.93 3.50 -18.09
N GLU A 134 -6.43 4.50 -18.81
CA GLU A 134 -5.42 4.30 -19.84
C GLU A 134 -4.05 3.95 -19.24
N LEU A 135 -3.70 4.53 -18.09
CA LEU A 135 -2.48 4.17 -17.36
C LEU A 135 -2.55 2.72 -16.85
N ASN A 136 -3.71 2.29 -16.38
CA ASN A 136 -3.91 0.89 -15.99
C ASN A 136 -3.80 -0.08 -17.17
N LYS A 137 -4.29 0.27 -18.36
CA LYS A 137 -4.10 -0.58 -19.56
C LYS A 137 -2.65 -0.79 -19.94
N LYS A 138 -1.81 0.23 -19.72
CA LYS A 138 -0.39 0.22 -20.03
C LYS A 138 0.47 -0.24 -18.86
N GLY A 139 -0.09 -0.26 -17.64
CA GLY A 139 0.60 -0.58 -16.39
C GLY A 139 1.24 -1.95 -16.39
N ARG A 140 2.22 -2.14 -15.52
CA ARG A 140 2.98 -3.40 -15.41
C ARG A 140 3.22 -3.81 -13.96
N TRP A 141 3.13 -5.11 -13.71
CA TRP A 141 3.61 -5.72 -12.48
C TRP A 141 5.13 -5.88 -12.55
N LEU A 142 5.84 -5.27 -11.61
CA LEU A 142 7.28 -5.45 -11.44
C LEU A 142 7.55 -6.27 -10.18
N ARG A 143 8.43 -7.25 -10.29
CA ARG A 143 8.95 -7.98 -9.12
C ARG A 143 9.93 -7.09 -8.37
N ASP A 144 10.07 -7.35 -7.08
CA ASP A 144 11.08 -6.66 -6.27
C ASP A 144 12.48 -6.84 -6.89
N GLY A 145 13.21 -5.73 -7.02
CA GLY A 145 14.49 -5.68 -7.73
C GLY A 145 14.41 -5.37 -9.23
N GLN A 146 13.21 -5.32 -9.82
CA GLN A 146 13.02 -4.88 -11.20
C GLN A 146 12.74 -3.37 -11.29
N LYS A 147 13.13 -2.77 -12.41
CA LYS A 147 12.81 -1.38 -12.78
C LYS A 147 12.31 -1.32 -14.21
N TRP A 148 11.31 -0.49 -14.45
CA TRP A 148 10.78 -0.22 -15.78
C TRP A 148 11.31 1.13 -16.24
N LEU A 149 12.12 1.12 -17.30
CA LEU A 149 12.80 2.30 -17.82
C LEU A 149 11.91 3.10 -18.78
N PRO A 150 12.23 4.39 -19.04
CA PRO A 150 11.47 5.25 -19.96
C PRO A 150 11.37 4.70 -21.39
N ASP A 151 12.33 3.94 -21.85
CA ASP A 151 12.34 3.26 -23.16
C ASP A 151 11.41 2.05 -23.23
N GLY A 152 10.72 1.71 -22.14
CA GLY A 152 9.81 0.58 -22.04
C GLY A 152 10.48 -0.75 -21.67
N SER A 153 11.81 -0.80 -21.53
CA SER A 153 12.53 -2.00 -21.10
C SER A 153 12.39 -2.23 -19.59
N ILE A 154 12.46 -3.50 -19.16
CA ILE A 154 12.51 -3.88 -17.76
C ILE A 154 13.90 -4.43 -17.47
N VAL A 155 14.58 -3.86 -16.48
CA VAL A 155 15.91 -4.26 -16.03
C VAL A 155 15.86 -4.78 -14.60
N GLY A 156 16.87 -5.58 -14.20
CA GLY A 156 16.94 -6.23 -12.90
C GLY A 156 16.34 -7.64 -12.91
N GLU A 157 16.91 -8.53 -12.11
CA GLU A 157 16.52 -9.95 -12.14
C GLU A 157 15.20 -10.23 -11.42
N GLY A 158 14.82 -9.38 -10.50
CA GLY A 158 13.64 -9.57 -9.65
C GLY A 158 13.78 -10.78 -8.70
N VAL A 159 13.12 -10.70 -7.58
CA VAL A 159 13.07 -11.80 -6.61
C VAL A 159 12.44 -13.04 -7.25
N VAL A 160 13.07 -14.20 -7.05
CA VAL A 160 12.57 -15.50 -7.48
C VAL A 160 11.91 -16.18 -6.29
N SER A 161 10.68 -16.64 -6.47
CA SER A 161 9.91 -17.39 -5.47
C SER A 161 8.94 -18.33 -6.16
N ASP A 162 8.60 -19.42 -5.50
CA ASP A 162 7.56 -20.36 -5.95
C ASP A 162 6.14 -19.76 -5.80
N SER A 163 6.03 -18.64 -5.09
CA SER A 163 4.77 -17.93 -4.88
C SER A 163 4.80 -16.58 -5.60
N ALA A 164 3.85 -16.35 -6.50
CA ALA A 164 3.59 -15.02 -7.05
C ALA A 164 2.76 -14.22 -6.05
N SER A 165 3.28 -13.08 -5.59
CA SER A 165 2.59 -12.20 -4.67
C SER A 165 2.41 -10.81 -5.26
N PHE A 166 1.21 -10.23 -5.05
CA PHE A 166 0.80 -8.98 -5.70
C PHE A 166 0.28 -8.01 -4.66
N TRP A 167 0.69 -6.75 -4.75
CA TRP A 167 0.12 -5.68 -3.95
C TRP A 167 -0.31 -4.54 -4.84
N LEU A 168 -1.61 -4.28 -4.87
CA LEU A 168 -2.22 -3.18 -5.62
C LEU A 168 -2.75 -2.15 -4.63
N PHE A 169 -2.27 -0.92 -4.72
CA PHE A 169 -2.85 0.17 -3.94
C PHE A 169 -4.16 0.68 -4.54
N GLY A 170 -5.07 1.14 -3.67
CA GLY A 170 -6.40 1.59 -4.06
C GLY A 170 -6.42 2.73 -5.09
N ILE A 171 -5.34 3.49 -5.18
CA ILE A 171 -5.16 4.53 -6.21
C ILE A 171 -5.28 3.95 -7.63
N ALA A 172 -4.73 2.76 -7.86
CA ALA A 172 -4.79 2.08 -9.16
C ALA A 172 -6.02 1.17 -9.30
N ALA A 173 -6.77 0.90 -8.23
CA ALA A 173 -7.94 0.02 -8.27
C ALA A 173 -9.00 0.54 -9.24
N ALA A 174 -9.41 -0.29 -10.20
CA ALA A 174 -10.27 0.13 -11.33
C ALA A 174 -11.67 0.63 -10.90
N PHE A 175 -12.19 0.08 -9.80
CA PHE A 175 -13.56 0.37 -9.32
C PHE A 175 -13.61 1.40 -8.17
N SER A 176 -12.49 1.98 -7.81
CA SER A 176 -12.39 3.00 -6.75
C SER A 176 -12.02 4.34 -7.37
N ASP A 177 -12.85 5.36 -7.20
CA ASP A 177 -12.55 6.71 -7.68
C ASP A 177 -11.80 7.54 -6.62
N TRP A 178 -10.94 8.44 -7.08
CA TRP A 178 -10.09 9.24 -6.19
C TRP A 178 -10.88 10.23 -5.37
N LYS A 179 -11.95 10.80 -5.93
CA LYS A 179 -12.87 11.69 -5.21
C LYS A 179 -13.47 10.97 -4.00
N SER A 180 -13.96 9.73 -4.19
CA SER A 180 -14.50 8.92 -3.11
C SER A 180 -13.46 8.57 -2.06
N LEU A 181 -12.23 8.21 -2.48
CA LEU A 181 -11.13 7.91 -1.58
C LEU A 181 -10.77 9.14 -0.72
N VAL A 182 -10.62 10.31 -1.34
CA VAL A 182 -10.32 11.57 -0.63
C VAL A 182 -11.45 11.94 0.31
N THR A 183 -12.71 11.82 -0.13
CA THR A 183 -13.89 12.10 0.73
C THR A 183 -13.88 11.22 1.98
N LYS A 184 -13.66 9.91 1.83
CA LYS A 184 -13.58 8.98 2.96
C LYS A 184 -12.40 9.30 3.87
N TYR A 185 -11.25 9.64 3.31
CA TYR A 185 -10.05 9.98 4.06
C TYR A 185 -10.25 11.24 4.90
N LEU A 186 -10.76 12.33 4.31
CA LEU A 186 -11.02 13.58 5.01
C LEU A 186 -12.09 13.45 6.10
N ASN A 187 -13.14 12.65 5.86
CA ASN A 187 -14.12 12.34 6.90
C ASN A 187 -13.47 11.57 8.06
N ALA A 188 -12.63 10.57 7.77
CA ALA A 188 -11.93 9.81 8.80
C ALA A 188 -10.92 10.68 9.59
N GLU A 189 -10.25 11.65 8.95
CA GLU A 189 -9.42 12.64 9.64
C GLU A 189 -10.24 13.51 10.59
N LYS A 190 -11.41 13.95 10.14
CA LYS A 190 -12.33 14.75 10.96
C LYS A 190 -12.87 13.97 12.16
N ASP A 191 -13.27 12.71 11.94
CA ASP A 191 -13.73 11.80 12.99
C ASP A 191 -12.62 11.58 14.02
N PHE A 192 -11.41 11.30 13.57
CA PHE A 192 -10.25 11.12 14.43
C PHE A 192 -9.93 12.38 15.24
N ALA A 193 -10.00 13.56 14.62
CA ALA A 193 -9.78 14.83 15.32
C ALA A 193 -10.83 15.09 16.41
N ALA A 194 -12.07 14.64 16.21
CA ALA A 194 -13.18 14.84 17.15
C ALA A 194 -13.19 13.81 18.28
N THR A 195 -12.83 12.55 18.00
CA THR A 195 -13.07 11.41 18.93
C THR A 195 -11.77 10.73 19.39
N ALA A 196 -10.64 10.94 18.69
CA ALA A 196 -9.41 10.18 18.81
C ALA A 196 -9.57 8.66 18.47
N ASP A 197 -10.72 8.25 17.91
CA ASP A 197 -10.95 6.89 17.44
C ASP A 197 -10.29 6.69 16.07
N THR A 198 -9.49 5.66 15.94
CA THR A 198 -8.74 5.33 14.72
C THR A 198 -9.50 4.41 13.77
N THR A 199 -10.68 3.91 14.14
CA THR A 199 -11.42 2.88 13.39
C THR A 199 -11.75 3.31 11.97
N SER A 200 -12.30 4.52 11.80
CA SER A 200 -12.60 5.08 10.47
C SER A 200 -11.33 5.23 9.62
N MET A 201 -10.25 5.73 10.20
CA MET A 201 -8.97 5.92 9.52
C MET A 201 -8.36 4.57 9.12
N GLN A 202 -8.36 3.58 10.03
CA GLN A 202 -7.90 2.23 9.73
C GLN A 202 -8.68 1.64 8.55
N GLY A 203 -10.01 1.72 8.58
CA GLY A 203 -10.85 1.22 7.49
C GLY A 203 -10.51 1.84 6.14
N VAL A 204 -10.34 3.17 6.08
CA VAL A 204 -9.99 3.86 4.83
C VAL A 204 -8.59 3.48 4.34
N LEU A 205 -7.60 3.40 5.22
CA LEU A 205 -6.24 3.04 4.83
C LEU A 205 -6.15 1.59 4.36
N THR A 206 -6.75 0.64 5.08
CA THR A 206 -6.63 -0.78 4.75
C THR A 206 -7.51 -1.18 3.57
N THR A 207 -8.79 -0.85 3.58
CA THR A 207 -9.72 -1.28 2.52
C THR A 207 -9.82 -0.30 1.36
N GLY A 208 -9.61 1.01 1.61
CA GLY A 208 -9.65 2.03 0.57
C GLY A 208 -8.33 2.16 -0.19
N PHE A 209 -7.24 2.35 0.53
CA PHE A 209 -5.92 2.54 -0.08
C PHE A 209 -5.09 1.27 -0.19
N GLY A 210 -5.47 0.19 0.50
CA GLY A 210 -4.71 -1.07 0.49
C GLY A 210 -3.39 -0.96 1.26
N GLU A 211 -3.29 -0.06 2.23
CA GLU A 211 -2.11 0.18 3.05
C GLU A 211 -2.21 -0.56 4.38
N VAL A 212 -1.08 -0.96 4.96
CA VAL A 212 -1.05 -1.49 6.33
C VAL A 212 -1.24 -0.34 7.30
N PHE A 213 -2.16 -0.51 8.25
CA PHE A 213 -2.39 0.47 9.29
C PHE A 213 -1.34 0.36 10.40
N CYS A 214 -0.92 1.52 10.91
CA CYS A 214 -0.10 1.62 12.11
C CYS A 214 -0.76 2.65 13.03
N SER A 215 -1.20 2.23 14.20
CA SER A 215 -1.82 3.15 15.16
C SER A 215 -0.79 4.14 15.71
N LYS A 216 -1.20 5.40 15.91
CA LYS A 216 -0.33 6.41 16.55
C LYS A 216 0.07 6.03 17.96
N SER A 217 -0.75 5.23 18.66
CA SER A 217 -0.41 4.70 19.97
C SER A 217 0.78 3.75 19.92
N ALA A 218 0.89 2.93 18.87
CA ALA A 218 2.07 2.11 18.62
C ALA A 218 3.32 2.96 18.34
N LEU A 219 3.16 4.08 17.63
CA LEU A 219 4.24 5.06 17.42
C LEU A 219 4.58 5.87 18.67
N SER A 220 3.62 6.11 19.56
CA SER A 220 3.82 6.86 20.81
C SER A 220 4.35 6.00 21.95
N SER A 221 4.28 4.67 21.85
CA SER A 221 4.91 3.74 22.79
C SER A 221 6.43 3.68 22.61
N ARG A 222 7.05 4.82 22.26
CA ARG A 222 8.52 4.96 22.32
C ARG A 222 8.94 4.64 23.74
N LEU A 223 9.83 3.67 23.88
CA LEU A 223 10.36 3.29 25.18
C LEU A 223 10.87 4.54 25.90
N PRO A 224 10.66 4.66 27.23
CA PRO A 224 11.18 5.80 28.00
C PRO A 224 12.66 6.08 27.77
N GLU A 225 13.41 5.09 27.33
CA GLU A 225 14.83 5.15 26.95
C GLU A 225 15.08 5.95 25.67
N ASP A 226 14.20 5.82 24.64
CA ASP A 226 14.31 6.60 23.41
C ASP A 226 13.99 8.09 23.63
N LEU A 227 13.07 8.37 24.55
CA LEU A 227 12.77 9.74 24.97
C LEU A 227 13.93 10.35 25.76
N LYS A 228 14.61 9.55 26.61
CA LYS A 228 15.80 9.99 27.36
C LYS A 228 17.00 10.20 26.43
N ALA A 229 17.19 9.39 25.40
CA ALA A 229 18.25 9.55 24.41
C ALA A 229 18.07 10.87 23.64
N ARG A 230 16.84 11.15 23.15
CA ARG A 230 16.54 12.40 22.45
C ARG A 230 16.61 13.65 23.34
N ALA A 231 16.27 13.55 24.62
CA ALA A 231 16.40 14.65 25.57
C ALA A 231 17.88 14.99 25.86
N LYS A 232 18.79 14.04 25.72
CA LYS A 232 20.25 14.29 25.84
C LYS A 232 20.83 14.96 24.59
N ASP A 233 20.33 14.62 23.38
CA ASP A 233 20.79 15.25 22.13
C ASP A 233 20.22 16.67 21.92
N GLY A 234 19.16 17.05 22.62
CA GLY A 234 18.56 18.38 22.55
C GLY A 234 19.24 19.45 23.45
N GLY A 235 20.34 19.14 24.09
CA GLY A 235 20.99 19.93 25.15
C GLY A 235 21.98 21.01 24.69
N GLU A 236 22.25 21.19 23.40
CA GLU A 236 23.07 22.32 22.91
C GLU A 236 22.27 23.23 21.98
N ARG A 237 21.49 24.12 22.56
CA ARG A 237 21.15 25.38 21.88
C ARG A 237 22.34 26.33 22.06
N VAL A 238 23.14 26.46 21.00
CA VAL A 238 24.06 27.60 20.91
C VAL A 238 23.21 28.86 20.74
N VAL A 239 23.44 29.80 21.64
CA VAL A 239 22.89 31.16 21.63
C VAL A 239 23.50 31.96 20.51
#